data_462101089470c692938714606e4df329
#
_entry.id   462101089470c692938714606e4df329
#
_cell.length_a   1.000
_cell.length_b   1.000
_cell.length_c   1.000
_cell.angle_alpha   90.00
_cell.angle_beta   90.00
_cell.angle_gamma   90.00
#
_symmetry.space_group_name_H-M   'P 1'
#
loop_
_entity.id
_entity.type
_entity.pdbx_description
1 polymer ?
#
loop_
_entity_poly.entity_id
_entity_poly.type
_entity_poly.pdbx_seq_one_letter_code
_entity_poly.pdbx_strand_id
1 'polypeptide(L)'
;MRLLLDTHLLIWWEVNHPRLPSIVTQMCNDAEAVYISRASLWEMAIKVSIGRLKMDIARFASNIERHGFVWLEIKNEHLLAVAALPVYDDHRDPFDRLLVAQSQTEPLLLLTADAKLARYGTTVRVV
;
A
#
# COMPACT_ATOMS: atom_id res chain seq x y z
N MET A 1 -2.08 11.83 11.93
CA MET A 1 -2.59 10.68 11.15
C MET A 1 -1.43 9.96 10.50
N ARG A 2 -1.40 8.66 10.59
CA ARG A 2 -0.35 7.80 10.02
C ARG A 2 -0.96 6.98 8.89
N LEU A 3 -0.35 7.05 7.71
CA LEU A 3 -0.89 6.47 6.49
C LEU A 3 -0.09 5.25 6.03
N LEU A 4 -0.77 4.34 5.35
CA LEU A 4 -0.18 3.26 4.57
C LEU A 4 -0.71 3.39 3.14
N LEU A 5 0.18 3.43 2.15
CA LEU A 5 -0.24 3.55 0.75
C LEU A 5 -0.43 2.17 0.11
N ASP A 6 -1.55 2.00 -0.59
CA ASP A 6 -1.77 0.88 -1.49
C ASP A 6 -0.73 0.90 -2.63
N THR A 7 -0.37 -0.26 -3.11
CA THR A 7 0.65 -0.43 -4.15
C THR A 7 0.32 0.37 -5.42
N HIS A 8 -0.94 0.41 -5.86
CA HIS A 8 -1.34 1.19 -7.05
C HIS A 8 -1.12 2.69 -6.85
N LEU A 9 -1.50 3.24 -5.69
CA LEU A 9 -1.27 4.65 -5.40
C LEU A 9 0.22 4.95 -5.38
N LEU A 10 1.02 4.04 -4.85
CA LEU A 10 2.46 4.18 -4.78
C LEU A 10 3.09 4.19 -6.17
N ILE A 11 2.66 3.30 -7.06
CA ILE A 11 3.11 3.28 -8.45
C ILE A 11 2.75 4.61 -9.14
N TRP A 12 1.52 5.05 -8.99
CA TRP A 12 1.07 6.32 -9.58
C TRP A 12 1.86 7.52 -9.03
N TRP A 13 2.18 7.50 -7.76
CA TRP A 13 3.03 8.52 -7.15
C TRP A 13 4.41 8.56 -7.83
N GLU A 14 5.05 7.40 -7.95
CA GLU A 14 6.42 7.31 -8.48
C GLU A 14 6.51 7.75 -9.94
N VAL A 15 5.53 7.40 -10.77
CA VAL A 15 5.51 7.77 -12.19
C VAL A 15 4.79 9.10 -12.46
N ASN A 16 4.34 9.78 -11.42
CA ASN A 16 3.58 11.02 -11.52
C ASN A 16 2.34 10.87 -12.43
N HIS A 17 1.58 9.78 -12.20
CA HIS A 17 0.45 9.41 -13.03
C HIS A 17 -0.73 10.38 -12.83
N PRO A 18 -1.44 10.80 -13.89
CA PRO A 18 -2.57 11.74 -13.78
C PRO A 18 -3.77 11.19 -13.01
N ARG A 19 -3.90 9.87 -12.86
CA ARG A 19 -4.96 9.23 -12.07
C ARG A 19 -4.74 9.31 -10.56
N LEU A 20 -3.55 9.69 -10.10
CA LEU A 20 -3.31 9.85 -8.67
C LEU A 20 -4.23 10.96 -8.15
N PRO A 21 -5.19 10.65 -7.24
CA PRO A 21 -6.07 11.68 -6.71
C PRO A 21 -5.26 12.75 -5.96
N SER A 22 -5.59 14.03 -6.18
CA SER A 22 -4.88 15.14 -5.54
C SER A 22 -4.95 15.08 -4.01
N ILE A 23 -6.02 14.50 -3.48
CA ILE A 23 -6.18 14.34 -2.04
C ILE A 23 -5.07 13.46 -1.43
N VAL A 24 -4.54 12.50 -2.19
CA VAL A 24 -3.45 11.62 -1.71
C VAL A 24 -2.20 12.45 -1.39
N THR A 25 -1.80 13.32 -2.32
CA THR A 25 -0.63 14.18 -2.11
C THR A 25 -0.84 15.08 -0.88
N GLN A 26 -2.01 15.67 -0.76
CA GLN A 26 -2.34 16.53 0.38
C GLN A 26 -2.31 15.75 1.69
N MET A 27 -2.93 14.57 1.74
CA MET A 27 -2.94 13.76 2.95
C MET A 27 -1.54 13.30 3.34
N CYS A 28 -0.70 12.94 2.37
CA CYS A 28 0.68 12.56 2.65
C CYS A 28 1.50 13.72 3.20
N ASN A 29 1.29 14.93 2.67
CA ASN A 29 1.98 16.11 3.17
C ASN A 29 1.58 16.48 4.60
N ASP A 30 0.33 16.24 4.97
CA ASP A 30 -0.22 16.57 6.28
C ASP A 30 -0.03 15.45 7.32
N ALA A 31 0.33 14.24 6.89
CA ALA A 31 0.45 13.09 7.77
C ALA A 31 1.67 13.18 8.70
N GLU A 32 1.56 12.58 9.88
CA GLU A 32 2.70 12.40 10.78
C GLU A 32 3.75 11.49 10.17
N ALA A 33 3.31 10.44 9.47
CA ALA A 33 4.18 9.51 8.77
C ALA A 33 3.39 8.81 7.66
N VAL A 34 4.10 8.48 6.57
CA VAL A 34 3.56 7.71 5.46
C VAL A 34 4.39 6.44 5.33
N TYR A 35 3.72 5.30 5.49
CA TYR A 35 4.36 3.98 5.47
C TYR A 35 4.18 3.32 4.12
N ILE A 36 5.23 2.64 3.69
CA ILE A 36 5.26 1.81 2.48
C ILE A 36 5.59 0.39 2.91
N SER A 37 4.69 -0.55 2.62
CA SER A 37 4.92 -1.94 2.98
C SER A 37 6.00 -2.59 2.11
N ARG A 38 6.84 -3.43 2.71
CA ARG A 38 7.74 -4.31 1.96
C ARG A 38 6.96 -5.23 1.01
N ALA A 39 5.69 -5.55 1.34
CA ALA A 39 4.81 -6.31 0.47
C ALA A 39 4.56 -5.59 -0.86
N SER A 40 4.43 -4.26 -0.84
CA SER A 40 4.27 -3.46 -2.07
C SER A 40 5.53 -3.54 -2.94
N LEU A 41 6.71 -3.46 -2.34
CA LEU A 41 7.96 -3.66 -3.08
C LEU A 41 8.02 -5.04 -3.71
N TRP A 42 7.62 -6.07 -2.99
CA TRP A 42 7.58 -7.44 -3.49
C TRP A 42 6.60 -7.57 -4.66
N GLU A 43 5.40 -7.04 -4.54
CA GLU A 43 4.40 -7.04 -5.62
C GLU A 43 4.95 -6.35 -6.88
N MET A 44 5.57 -5.19 -6.71
CA MET A 44 6.16 -4.43 -7.82
C MET A 44 7.31 -5.20 -8.46
N ALA A 45 8.16 -5.85 -7.65
CA ALA A 45 9.27 -6.66 -8.15
C ALA A 45 8.77 -7.84 -9.00
N ILE A 46 7.68 -8.50 -8.58
CA ILE A 46 7.05 -9.56 -9.37
C ILE A 46 6.57 -8.99 -10.72
N LYS A 47 5.87 -7.87 -10.71
CA LYS A 47 5.34 -7.25 -11.94
C LYS A 47 6.46 -6.83 -12.90
N VAL A 48 7.56 -6.32 -12.37
CA VAL A 48 8.75 -6.00 -13.19
C VAL A 48 9.32 -7.27 -13.80
N SER A 49 9.44 -8.33 -13.02
CA SER A 49 10.06 -9.59 -13.48
C SER A 49 9.28 -10.27 -14.62
N ILE A 50 7.96 -10.10 -14.66
CA ILE A 50 7.10 -10.69 -15.70
C ILE A 50 6.74 -9.69 -16.81
N GLY A 51 7.36 -8.52 -16.83
CA GLY A 51 7.18 -7.51 -17.89
C GLY A 51 5.88 -6.72 -17.82
N ARG A 52 5.16 -6.76 -16.69
CA ARG A 52 3.89 -6.02 -16.51
C ARG A 52 4.09 -4.63 -15.93
N LEU A 53 5.27 -4.31 -15.45
CA LEU A 53 5.62 -3.01 -14.92
C LEU A 53 7.01 -2.64 -15.42
N LYS A 54 7.12 -1.46 -16.04
CA LYS A 54 8.41 -0.91 -16.45
C LYS A 54 8.86 0.11 -15.42
N MET A 55 9.83 -0.27 -14.61
CA MET A 55 10.34 0.58 -13.55
C MET A 55 11.73 0.10 -13.14
N ASP A 56 12.60 1.05 -12.80
CA ASP A 56 13.85 0.74 -12.11
C ASP A 56 13.53 0.52 -10.63
N ILE A 57 13.36 -0.74 -10.26
CA ILE A 57 12.91 -1.11 -8.91
C ILE A 57 13.95 -0.77 -7.84
N ALA A 58 15.24 -0.86 -8.17
CA ALA A 58 16.29 -0.51 -7.22
C ALA A 58 16.29 0.99 -6.92
N ARG A 59 16.10 1.81 -7.95
CA ARG A 59 15.98 3.27 -7.79
C ARG A 59 14.74 3.64 -7.01
N PHE A 60 13.62 2.99 -7.31
CA PHE A 60 12.39 3.18 -6.55
C PHE A 60 12.62 2.92 -5.06
N ALA A 61 13.22 1.76 -4.72
CA ALA A 61 13.46 1.39 -3.33
C ALA A 61 14.37 2.43 -2.61
N SER A 62 15.39 2.94 -3.30
CA SER A 62 16.27 3.95 -2.73
C SER A 62 15.58 5.31 -2.54
N ASN A 63 14.54 5.61 -3.33
CA ASN A 63 13.81 6.86 -3.25
C ASN A 63 12.79 6.92 -2.10
N ILE A 64 12.39 5.78 -1.56
CA ILE A 64 11.38 5.72 -0.49
C ILE A 64 11.79 6.60 0.69
N GLU A 65 12.98 6.39 1.22
CA GLU A 65 13.47 7.18 2.36
C GLU A 65 13.73 8.63 1.98
N ARG A 66 14.19 8.89 0.76
CA ARG A 66 14.42 10.26 0.26
C ARG A 66 13.15 11.10 0.23
N HIS A 67 12.01 10.47 -0.05
CA HIS A 67 10.70 11.14 -0.05
C HIS A 67 10.13 11.30 1.35
N GLY A 68 10.84 10.86 2.38
CA GLY A 68 10.37 10.89 3.75
C GLY A 68 9.40 9.78 4.10
N PHE A 69 9.23 8.79 3.24
CA PHE A 69 8.42 7.61 3.52
C PHE A 69 9.16 6.65 4.44
N VAL A 70 8.40 5.85 5.17
CA VAL A 70 8.93 4.89 6.15
C VAL A 70 8.59 3.47 5.68
N TRP A 71 9.59 2.59 5.66
CA TRP A 71 9.33 1.18 5.37
C TRP A 71 8.55 0.52 6.49
N LEU A 72 7.52 -0.23 6.11
CA LEU A 72 6.77 -1.11 7.00
C LEU A 72 7.18 -2.55 6.73
N GLU A 73 7.84 -3.16 7.71
CA GLU A 73 8.28 -4.55 7.62
C GLU A 73 7.09 -5.50 7.74
N ILE A 74 7.22 -6.71 7.18
CA ILE A 74 6.24 -7.78 7.32
C ILE A 74 6.59 -8.59 8.56
N LYS A 75 5.67 -8.61 9.54
CA LYS A 75 5.84 -9.31 10.81
C LYS A 75 4.90 -10.50 10.91
N ASN A 76 5.21 -11.45 11.79
CA ASN A 76 4.33 -12.59 12.03
C ASN A 76 2.90 -12.16 12.40
N GLU A 77 2.75 -11.12 13.24
CA GLU A 77 1.44 -10.62 13.63
C GLU A 77 0.60 -10.16 12.43
N HIS A 78 1.23 -9.62 11.39
CA HIS A 78 0.55 -9.24 10.15
C HIS A 78 0.01 -10.47 9.42
N LEU A 79 0.85 -11.50 9.29
CA LEU A 79 0.48 -12.73 8.60
C LEU A 79 -0.60 -13.50 9.33
N LEU A 80 -0.53 -13.55 10.66
CA LEU A 80 -1.58 -14.15 11.48
C LEU A 80 -2.90 -13.39 11.34
N ALA A 81 -2.85 -12.06 11.25
CA ALA A 81 -4.03 -11.23 11.04
C ALA A 81 -4.69 -11.49 9.69
N VAL A 82 -3.92 -11.80 8.64
CA VAL A 82 -4.49 -12.19 7.33
C VAL A 82 -5.40 -13.40 7.48
N ALA A 83 -5.00 -14.38 8.29
CA ALA A 83 -5.78 -15.60 8.51
C ALA A 83 -7.16 -15.31 9.14
N ALA A 84 -7.28 -14.21 9.88
CA ALA A 84 -8.52 -13.80 10.55
C ALA A 84 -9.40 -12.87 9.72
N LEU A 85 -8.93 -12.39 8.55
CA LEU A 85 -9.73 -11.51 7.70
C LEU A 85 -10.92 -12.25 7.10
N PRO A 86 -12.05 -11.57 6.89
CA PRO A 86 -13.14 -12.12 6.10
C PRO A 86 -12.65 -12.53 4.70
N VAL A 87 -13.27 -13.56 4.13
CA VAL A 87 -12.97 -14.00 2.77
C VAL A 87 -14.12 -13.60 1.86
N TYR A 88 -13.81 -12.86 0.80
CA TYR A 88 -14.77 -12.43 -0.21
C TYR A 88 -14.41 -13.08 -1.55
N ASP A 89 -15.40 -13.67 -2.25
CA ASP A 89 -15.16 -14.40 -3.49
C ASP A 89 -14.59 -13.52 -4.61
N ASP A 90 -14.96 -12.25 -4.63
CA ASP A 90 -14.55 -11.28 -5.64
C ASP A 90 -13.31 -10.46 -5.22
N HIS A 91 -12.68 -10.79 -4.09
CA HIS A 91 -11.47 -10.11 -3.64
C HIS A 91 -10.58 -11.05 -2.85
N ARG A 92 -9.59 -11.64 -3.54
CA ARG A 92 -8.65 -12.61 -2.96
C ARG A 92 -7.19 -12.23 -3.17
N ASP A 93 -6.91 -11.02 -3.64
CA ASP A 93 -5.53 -10.59 -3.87
C ASP A 93 -4.73 -10.65 -2.57
N PRO A 94 -3.65 -11.47 -2.51
CA PRO A 94 -2.91 -11.66 -1.27
C PRO A 94 -2.16 -10.41 -0.81
N PHE A 95 -1.71 -9.57 -1.74
CA PHE A 95 -1.00 -8.34 -1.40
C PHE A 95 -1.96 -7.33 -0.76
N ASP A 96 -3.14 -7.12 -1.36
CA ASP A 96 -4.15 -6.22 -0.81
C ASP A 96 -4.58 -6.68 0.58
N ARG A 97 -4.81 -7.98 0.75
CA ARG A 97 -5.22 -8.55 2.05
C ARG A 97 -4.14 -8.37 3.11
N LEU A 98 -2.88 -8.50 2.75
CA LEU A 98 -1.78 -8.23 3.66
C LEU A 98 -1.73 -6.76 4.07
N LEU A 99 -1.91 -5.83 3.12
CA LEU A 99 -1.96 -4.40 3.45
C LEU A 99 -3.12 -4.07 4.40
N VAL A 100 -4.29 -4.68 4.18
CA VAL A 100 -5.43 -4.52 5.10
C VAL A 100 -5.06 -5.01 6.50
N ALA A 101 -4.47 -6.20 6.61
CA ALA A 101 -4.03 -6.76 7.89
C ALA A 101 -3.03 -5.85 8.59
N GLN A 102 -2.07 -5.31 7.84
CA GLN A 102 -1.09 -4.36 8.39
C GLN A 102 -1.76 -3.08 8.88
N SER A 103 -2.75 -2.56 8.15
CA SER A 103 -3.46 -1.35 8.57
C SER A 103 -4.21 -1.55 9.89
N GLN A 104 -4.76 -2.73 10.13
CA GLN A 104 -5.48 -3.06 11.36
C GLN A 104 -4.54 -3.27 12.54
N THR A 105 -3.39 -3.87 12.29
CA THR A 105 -2.47 -4.31 13.33
C THR A 105 -1.58 -3.19 13.85
N GLU A 106 -1.14 -2.27 12.99
CA GLU A 106 -0.14 -1.25 13.36
C GLU A 106 -0.64 -0.14 14.30
N PRO A 107 -1.86 0.43 14.34
CA PRO A 107 -2.85 0.70 13.30
C PRO A 107 -2.47 1.89 12.40
N LEU A 108 -2.81 1.76 11.12
CA LEU A 108 -2.57 2.79 10.11
C LEU A 108 -3.84 2.99 9.29
N LEU A 109 -3.94 4.13 8.60
CA LEU A 109 -5.02 4.34 7.63
C LEU A 109 -4.50 3.95 6.24
N LEU A 110 -5.05 2.86 5.69
CA LEU A 110 -4.73 2.42 4.34
C LEU A 110 -5.48 3.26 3.32
N LEU A 111 -4.74 4.00 2.48
CA LEU A 111 -5.31 4.71 1.35
C LEU A 111 -5.27 3.80 0.12
N THR A 112 -6.40 3.70 -0.58
CA THR A 112 -6.54 2.88 -1.77
C THR A 112 -7.49 3.52 -2.78
N ALA A 113 -7.29 3.25 -4.07
CA ALA A 113 -8.24 3.61 -5.11
C ALA A 113 -9.25 2.48 -5.40
N ASP A 114 -9.07 1.31 -4.79
CA ASP A 114 -9.96 0.16 -4.99
C ASP A 114 -11.12 0.20 -4.00
N ALA A 115 -12.32 0.49 -4.52
CA ALA A 115 -13.52 0.56 -3.70
C ALA A 115 -13.86 -0.75 -2.97
N LYS A 116 -13.42 -1.89 -3.49
CA LYS A 116 -13.68 -3.20 -2.87
C LYS A 116 -13.01 -3.34 -1.50
N LEU A 117 -11.92 -2.63 -1.25
CA LEU A 117 -11.23 -2.71 0.03
C LEU A 117 -12.00 -2.05 1.17
N ALA A 118 -12.95 -1.18 0.87
CA ALA A 118 -13.77 -0.51 1.89
C ALA A 118 -14.51 -1.51 2.80
N ARG A 119 -14.84 -2.68 2.28
CA ARG A 119 -15.55 -3.73 3.04
C ARG A 119 -14.76 -4.29 4.22
N TYR A 120 -13.43 -4.10 4.24
CA TYR A 120 -12.60 -4.60 5.34
C TYR A 120 -12.65 -3.74 6.60
N GLY A 121 -13.24 -2.56 6.53
CA GLY A 121 -13.51 -1.77 7.74
C GLY A 121 -12.90 -0.37 7.76
N THR A 122 -12.84 0.19 8.96
CA THR A 122 -12.55 1.62 9.18
C THR A 122 -11.09 2.00 9.01
N THR A 123 -10.18 1.05 8.94
CA THR A 123 -8.76 1.33 8.67
C THR A 123 -8.48 1.51 7.18
N VAL A 124 -9.50 1.38 6.33
CA VAL A 124 -9.38 1.57 4.87
C VAL A 124 -10.12 2.82 4.46
N ARG A 125 -9.45 3.68 3.69
CA ARG A 125 -10.06 4.86 3.08
C ARG A 125 -9.87 4.82 1.57
N VAL A 126 -10.98 4.78 0.85
CA VAL A 126 -11.00 4.86 -0.61
C VAL A 126 -10.88 6.33 -1.02
N VAL A 127 -9.97 6.60 -1.94
CA VAL A 127 -9.69 7.94 -2.44
C VAL A 127 -9.93 8.08 -3.94
#